data_b542d43f35dc40a514b59710e680a9ea
#
_entry.id   b542d43f35dc40a514b59710e680a9ea
#
_cell.length_a   1.000
_cell.length_b   1.000
_cell.length_c   1.000
_cell.angle_alpha   90.00
_cell.angle_beta   90.00
_cell.angle_gamma   90.00
#
_symmetry.space_group_name_H-M   'P 1'
#
loop_
_entity.id
_entity.type
_entity.pdbx_description
1 polymer ?
#
loop_
_entity_poly.entity_id
_entity_poly.type
_entity_poly.pdbx_seq_one_letter_code
_entity_poly.pdbx_strand_id
1 'polypeptide(L)'
;MKRIFAVLLALSLLLLAACSKGVSPTEPSPAEPATQAPTEPATEAPTEPSQTEPATEPSQPEEKGPFTVTYAHAQADTHGSGEVWVQLLAEVTNTGSEPLTLGAADWTVCTADGTELAVRKGVSAYPQTIEPGEKGWYYDEFTVDTAQTGELAVQYDGDALAASIRAAEQSGVRYAVSDVNLKDSVYGGVELTGRIRNDTAERGSLVCVAAVLLDESEKPLGVVYTVLDSPLEAGAETTFGMSSEMLPPEVKSADIAQVETFAYPLAE
;
A
#
# COMPACT_ATOMS: atom_id res chain seq x y z
N MET A 1 -38.89 24.74 16.98
CA MET A 1 -39.28 23.76 18.00
C MET A 1 -38.00 23.25 18.64
N LYS A 2 -37.71 23.70 19.82
CA LYS A 2 -36.58 23.31 20.67
C LYS A 2 -36.98 22.12 21.53
N ARG A 3 -35.96 21.30 21.91
CA ARG A 3 -35.95 20.22 22.91
C ARG A 3 -36.18 18.84 22.31
N ILE A 4 -35.09 18.05 22.40
CA ILE A 4 -34.93 16.73 23.02
C ILE A 4 -33.68 16.10 22.39
N PHE A 5 -32.54 16.18 23.05
CA PHE A 5 -31.44 15.19 23.03
C PHE A 5 -30.45 15.54 24.13
N ALA A 6 -30.86 15.24 25.32
CA ALA A 6 -29.97 15.09 26.47
C ALA A 6 -30.59 13.99 27.31
N VAL A 7 -29.93 12.85 27.34
CA VAL A 7 -29.95 11.78 28.35
C VAL A 7 -29.45 10.49 27.64
N LEU A 8 -28.21 10.17 27.86
CA LEU A 8 -27.65 8.80 27.97
C LEU A 8 -26.12 8.90 28.07
N LEU A 9 -25.71 9.50 29.22
CA LEU A 9 -24.34 9.38 29.71
C LEU A 9 -24.45 9.14 31.21
N ALA A 10 -24.51 7.91 31.62
CA ALA A 10 -24.19 7.43 32.97
C ALA A 10 -24.68 5.99 33.11
N LEU A 11 -23.77 5.03 33.03
CA LEU A 11 -23.77 3.83 33.87
C LEU A 11 -22.75 2.82 33.30
N SER A 12 -21.55 2.82 33.83
CA SER A 12 -20.68 1.64 33.91
C SER A 12 -19.38 2.02 34.61
N LEU A 13 -19.49 2.36 35.88
CA LEU A 13 -18.41 2.30 36.85
C LEU A 13 -18.95 1.46 38.02
N LEU A 14 -18.40 0.25 38.14
CA LEU A 14 -18.27 -0.52 39.38
C LEU A 14 -18.10 -2.01 39.03
N LEU A 15 -16.87 -2.48 39.19
CA LEU A 15 -16.56 -3.71 39.92
C LEU A 15 -15.06 -4.00 39.79
N LEU A 16 -14.31 -3.38 40.68
CA LEU A 16 -12.99 -3.82 41.12
C LEU A 16 -13.18 -4.42 42.52
N ALA A 17 -12.78 -5.65 42.73
CA ALA A 17 -12.08 -6.03 43.95
C ALA A 17 -11.75 -7.53 44.01
N ALA A 18 -10.46 -7.76 44.27
CA ALA A 18 -9.90 -8.80 45.13
C ALA A 18 -9.68 -10.22 44.57
N CYS A 19 -8.41 -10.65 44.44
CA CYS A 19 -7.76 -11.44 45.48
C CYS A 19 -6.28 -11.68 45.18
N SER A 20 -5.45 -11.11 45.99
CA SER A 20 -4.05 -11.46 46.17
C SER A 20 -3.91 -12.78 46.94
N LYS A 21 -3.07 -13.69 46.51
CA LYS A 21 -2.34 -14.61 47.41
C LYS A 21 -0.97 -14.91 46.83
N GLY A 22 0.03 -14.55 47.58
CA GLY A 22 1.43 -14.70 47.32
C GLY A 22 1.91 -16.16 47.35
N VAL A 23 2.98 -16.38 46.59
CA VAL A 23 3.87 -17.53 46.79
C VAL A 23 5.29 -17.00 46.79
N SER A 24 6.01 -17.31 47.84
CA SER A 24 7.40 -16.96 48.10
C SER A 24 8.37 -17.64 47.12
N PRO A 25 9.51 -17.04 46.82
CA PRO A 25 10.54 -17.65 46.00
C PRO A 25 11.38 -18.66 46.76
N THR A 26 11.62 -19.80 46.17
CA THR A 26 12.57 -20.81 46.62
C THR A 26 13.91 -20.56 45.94
N GLU A 27 14.93 -20.36 46.72
CA GLU A 27 16.33 -20.19 46.36
C GLU A 27 16.92 -21.51 45.78
N PRO A 28 17.66 -21.51 44.69
CA PRO A 28 18.44 -22.68 44.28
C PRO A 28 19.85 -22.68 44.86
N SER A 29 20.18 -23.82 45.46
CA SER A 29 21.50 -24.21 46.00
C SER A 29 22.55 -24.33 44.90
N PRO A 30 23.83 -23.99 45.15
CA PRO A 30 24.91 -24.07 44.18
C PRO A 30 25.40 -25.51 43.97
N ALA A 31 25.53 -25.88 42.68
CA ALA A 31 26.15 -27.14 42.25
C ALA A 31 27.66 -26.97 42.04
N GLU A 32 28.47 -27.93 42.50
CA GLU A 32 29.91 -28.02 42.39
C GLU A 32 30.39 -28.16 40.91
N PRO A 33 31.62 -27.71 40.60
CA PRO A 33 32.18 -27.81 39.25
C PRO A 33 32.80 -29.17 38.98
N ALA A 34 32.33 -29.84 37.94
CA ALA A 34 32.92 -31.05 37.39
C ALA A 34 34.15 -30.74 36.55
N THR A 35 35.27 -31.35 36.91
CA THR A 35 36.56 -31.34 36.23
C THR A 35 36.47 -31.98 34.86
N GLN A 36 36.74 -31.23 33.78
CA GLN A 36 36.86 -31.78 32.44
C GLN A 36 38.32 -32.14 32.12
N ALA A 37 38.54 -33.33 31.61
CA ALA A 37 39.79 -33.83 31.06
C ALA A 37 40.07 -33.20 29.67
N PRO A 38 41.35 -33.03 29.26
CA PRO A 38 41.71 -32.41 27.99
C PRO A 38 41.44 -33.36 26.81
N THR A 39 40.68 -32.90 25.84
CA THR A 39 40.46 -33.55 24.55
C THR A 39 41.50 -33.04 23.54
N GLU A 40 42.20 -33.94 22.89
CA GLU A 40 43.13 -33.69 21.76
C GLU A 40 42.50 -32.93 20.61
N PRO A 41 43.24 -32.10 19.89
CA PRO A 41 42.68 -31.38 18.74
C PRO A 41 42.57 -32.33 17.51
N ALA A 42 41.37 -32.49 17.03
CA ALA A 42 41.11 -33.13 15.72
C ALA A 42 41.53 -32.17 14.59
N THR A 43 42.37 -32.67 13.69
CA THR A 43 42.81 -32.02 12.46
C THR A 43 41.61 -31.75 11.56
N GLU A 44 41.27 -30.50 11.35
CA GLU A 44 40.26 -30.09 10.36
C GLU A 44 40.80 -30.24 8.94
N ALA A 45 40.05 -31.01 8.11
CA ALA A 45 40.24 -31.04 6.67
C ALA A 45 39.80 -29.70 6.04
N PRO A 46 40.44 -29.26 4.95
CA PRO A 46 40.07 -27.99 4.30
C PRO A 46 38.68 -28.12 3.68
N THR A 47 37.75 -27.31 4.17
CA THR A 47 36.43 -27.10 3.57
C THR A 47 36.60 -26.31 2.27
N GLU A 48 36.25 -26.90 1.13
CA GLU A 48 36.08 -26.20 -0.15
C GLU A 48 35.14 -24.99 0.04
N PRO A 49 35.44 -23.84 -0.59
CA PRO A 49 34.53 -22.70 -0.55
C PRO A 49 33.25 -23.05 -1.29
N SER A 50 32.15 -23.10 -0.56
CA SER A 50 30.80 -23.18 -1.10
C SER A 50 30.61 -22.02 -2.08
N GLN A 51 30.38 -22.33 -3.34
CA GLN A 51 29.99 -21.34 -4.35
C GLN A 51 28.67 -20.73 -3.90
N THR A 52 28.71 -19.47 -3.53
CA THR A 52 27.51 -18.66 -3.34
C THR A 52 26.82 -18.56 -4.71
N GLU A 53 25.64 -19.16 -4.86
CA GLU A 53 24.80 -18.91 -6.02
C GLU A 53 24.60 -17.40 -6.17
N PRO A 54 24.70 -16.85 -7.39
CA PRO A 54 24.45 -15.43 -7.61
C PRO A 54 23.00 -15.13 -7.24
N ALA A 55 22.80 -14.08 -6.45
CA ALA A 55 21.51 -13.50 -6.15
C ALA A 55 20.72 -13.38 -7.46
N THR A 56 19.51 -13.92 -7.47
CA THR A 56 18.57 -13.84 -8.59
C THR A 56 18.40 -12.37 -8.93
N GLU A 57 18.85 -11.94 -10.11
CA GLU A 57 18.55 -10.61 -10.64
C GLU A 57 17.03 -10.43 -10.65
N PRO A 58 16.53 -9.22 -10.33
CA PRO A 58 15.11 -8.92 -10.44
C PRO A 58 14.65 -9.26 -11.86
N SER A 59 13.62 -10.07 -11.97
CA SER A 59 13.06 -10.53 -13.24
C SER A 59 12.82 -9.34 -14.14
N GLN A 60 13.40 -9.35 -15.35
CA GLN A 60 13.12 -8.34 -16.38
C GLN A 60 11.62 -8.34 -16.68
N PRO A 61 11.02 -7.17 -16.92
CA PRO A 61 9.60 -7.07 -17.27
C PRO A 61 9.31 -7.93 -18.51
N GLU A 62 8.43 -8.93 -18.36
CA GLU A 62 7.92 -9.67 -19.51
C GLU A 62 6.87 -8.82 -20.24
N GLU A 63 7.19 -8.37 -21.45
CA GLU A 63 6.22 -7.71 -22.32
C GLU A 63 5.24 -8.76 -22.86
N LYS A 64 4.06 -8.87 -22.27
CA LYS A 64 2.98 -9.78 -22.72
C LYS A 64 1.81 -9.07 -23.41
N GLY A 65 1.93 -7.79 -23.74
CA GLY A 65 0.86 -7.00 -24.34
C GLY A 65 1.30 -5.57 -24.67
N PRO A 66 0.37 -4.67 -24.92
CA PRO A 66 0.67 -3.27 -25.17
C PRO A 66 0.95 -2.48 -23.87
N PHE A 67 1.51 -3.13 -22.88
CA PHE A 67 1.87 -2.54 -21.59
C PHE A 67 3.12 -3.18 -21.00
N THR A 68 3.73 -2.49 -20.07
CA THR A 68 4.89 -2.98 -19.30
C THR A 68 4.65 -2.69 -17.82
N VAL A 69 4.94 -3.67 -16.94
CA VAL A 69 5.01 -3.44 -15.49
C VAL A 69 6.39 -2.87 -15.20
N THR A 70 6.45 -1.60 -14.84
CA THR A 70 7.71 -0.87 -14.64
C THR A 70 8.13 -0.81 -13.18
N TYR A 71 7.19 -1.07 -12.28
CA TYR A 71 7.41 -1.11 -10.84
C TYR A 71 6.43 -2.08 -10.19
N ALA A 72 6.89 -2.89 -9.25
CA ALA A 72 6.04 -3.70 -8.39
C ALA A 72 6.75 -3.89 -7.05
N HIS A 73 6.15 -3.37 -5.99
CA HIS A 73 6.76 -3.30 -4.67
C HIS A 73 5.70 -3.40 -3.58
N ALA A 74 6.09 -3.95 -2.45
CA ALA A 74 5.29 -3.86 -1.23
C ALA A 74 6.18 -3.49 -0.05
N GLN A 75 5.63 -2.71 0.86
CA GLN A 75 6.28 -2.24 2.07
C GLN A 75 5.44 -2.64 3.28
N ALA A 76 6.08 -3.23 4.28
CA ALA A 76 5.45 -3.61 5.54
C ALA A 76 5.95 -2.73 6.67
N ASP A 77 5.04 -2.09 7.40
CA ASP A 77 5.35 -1.19 8.51
C ASP A 77 4.45 -1.46 9.73
N THR A 78 4.99 -1.22 10.91
CA THR A 78 4.22 -1.32 12.15
C THR A 78 3.55 0.03 12.44
N HIS A 79 2.23 0.04 12.48
CA HIS A 79 1.45 1.20 12.87
C HIS A 79 1.16 1.24 14.37
N GLY A 80 0.61 2.36 14.84
CA GLY A 80 0.44 2.66 16.27
C GLY A 80 -0.37 1.63 17.08
N SER A 81 -1.15 0.78 16.43
CA SER A 81 -1.85 -0.37 17.06
C SER A 81 -0.93 -1.56 17.33
N GLY A 82 0.29 -1.57 16.78
CA GLY A 82 1.21 -2.70 16.78
C GLY A 82 0.93 -3.75 15.71
N GLU A 83 -0.05 -3.50 14.84
CA GLU A 83 -0.34 -4.32 13.66
C GLU A 83 0.64 -3.99 12.53
N VAL A 84 1.02 -5.01 11.76
CA VAL A 84 1.84 -4.82 10.56
C VAL A 84 0.91 -4.59 9.38
N TRP A 85 1.06 -3.43 8.78
CA TRP A 85 0.36 -3.02 7.57
C TRP A 85 1.27 -3.19 6.37
N VAL A 86 0.68 -3.64 5.27
CA VAL A 86 1.37 -3.78 4.00
C VAL A 86 0.70 -2.85 3.00
N GLN A 87 1.52 -2.03 2.36
CA GLN A 87 1.16 -1.26 1.20
C GLN A 87 1.71 -1.97 -0.03
N LEU A 88 0.84 -2.31 -0.98
CA LEU A 88 1.20 -2.88 -2.27
C LEU A 88 1.01 -1.83 -3.35
N LEU A 89 2.01 -1.67 -4.21
CA LEU A 89 2.01 -0.70 -5.28
C LEU A 89 2.66 -1.30 -6.54
N ALA A 90 1.96 -1.25 -7.67
CA ALA A 90 2.53 -1.66 -8.95
C ALA A 90 2.17 -0.66 -10.05
N GLU A 91 3.17 -0.26 -10.84
CA GLU A 91 3.04 0.65 -11.98
C GLU A 91 2.94 -0.13 -13.28
N VAL A 92 1.96 0.20 -14.08
CA VAL A 92 1.77 -0.30 -15.44
C VAL A 92 1.81 0.89 -16.39
N THR A 93 2.69 0.84 -17.37
CA THR A 93 2.79 1.84 -18.46
C THR A 93 2.16 1.31 -19.73
N ASN A 94 1.29 2.09 -20.36
CA ASN A 94 0.76 1.79 -21.70
C ASN A 94 1.84 2.03 -22.75
N THR A 95 2.41 0.97 -23.30
CA THR A 95 3.42 1.03 -24.39
C THR A 95 2.81 0.90 -25.79
N GLY A 96 1.49 0.72 -25.86
CA GLY A 96 0.75 0.62 -27.13
C GLY A 96 0.41 1.97 -27.73
N SER A 97 -0.37 1.93 -28.82
CA SER A 97 -0.87 3.11 -29.54
C SER A 97 -2.33 3.43 -29.24
N GLU A 98 -3.01 2.61 -28.49
CA GLU A 98 -4.43 2.75 -28.15
C GLU A 98 -4.61 2.87 -26.64
N PRO A 99 -5.66 3.56 -26.17
CA PRO A 99 -5.96 3.61 -24.75
C PRO A 99 -6.23 2.21 -24.17
N LEU A 100 -5.83 2.00 -22.91
CA LEU A 100 -6.04 0.75 -22.18
C LEU A 100 -6.95 0.95 -20.99
N THR A 101 -7.86 -0.01 -20.75
CA THR A 101 -8.58 -0.14 -19.50
C THR A 101 -7.88 -1.16 -18.63
N LEU A 102 -7.47 -0.75 -17.45
CA LEU A 102 -6.86 -1.58 -16.41
C LEU A 102 -7.98 -2.19 -15.56
N GLY A 103 -8.26 -3.46 -15.77
CA GLY A 103 -9.18 -4.21 -14.91
C GLY A 103 -8.53 -4.55 -13.58
N ALA A 104 -9.34 -4.98 -12.62
CA ALA A 104 -8.82 -5.47 -11.35
C ALA A 104 -7.93 -6.71 -11.56
N ALA A 105 -6.81 -6.79 -10.84
CA ALA A 105 -5.80 -7.83 -10.99
C ALA A 105 -5.41 -8.46 -9.65
N ASP A 106 -4.87 -9.68 -9.71
CA ASP A 106 -4.40 -10.41 -8.54
C ASP A 106 -2.88 -10.24 -8.39
N TRP A 107 -2.44 -10.02 -7.16
CA TRP A 107 -1.03 -9.81 -6.79
C TRP A 107 -0.68 -10.67 -5.59
N THR A 108 0.54 -11.23 -5.58
CA THR A 108 1.06 -12.02 -4.47
C THR A 108 2.18 -11.25 -3.79
N VAL A 109 2.07 -11.06 -2.50
CA VAL A 109 3.12 -10.45 -1.68
C VAL A 109 3.91 -11.56 -0.98
N CYS A 110 5.22 -11.49 -1.10
CA CYS A 110 6.15 -12.48 -0.57
C CYS A 110 7.23 -11.83 0.28
N THR A 111 7.79 -12.60 1.19
CA THR A 111 9.03 -12.24 1.88
C THR A 111 10.21 -12.22 0.91
N ALA A 112 11.36 -11.69 1.32
CA ALA A 112 12.56 -11.64 0.49
C ALA A 112 13.09 -13.04 0.08
N ASP A 113 12.78 -14.09 0.85
CA ASP A 113 13.13 -15.48 0.52
C ASP A 113 12.09 -16.17 -0.38
N GLY A 114 11.04 -15.44 -0.82
CA GLY A 114 10.00 -15.94 -1.72
C GLY A 114 8.84 -16.66 -1.03
N THR A 115 8.78 -16.67 0.31
CA THR A 115 7.63 -17.23 1.03
C THR A 115 6.42 -16.33 0.85
N GLU A 116 5.30 -16.90 0.38
CA GLU A 116 4.04 -16.18 0.23
C GLU A 116 3.51 -15.70 1.58
N LEU A 117 3.24 -14.40 1.67
CA LEU A 117 2.59 -13.77 2.83
C LEU A 117 1.10 -13.56 2.59
N ALA A 118 0.73 -13.10 1.41
CA ALA A 118 -0.66 -12.83 1.07
C ALA A 118 -0.89 -12.85 -0.45
N VAL A 119 -2.05 -13.36 -0.86
CA VAL A 119 -2.59 -13.16 -2.21
C VAL A 119 -3.67 -12.09 -2.14
N ARG A 120 -3.45 -10.98 -2.84
CA ARG A 120 -4.42 -9.88 -2.94
C ARG A 120 -5.18 -10.01 -4.24
N LYS A 121 -6.49 -10.25 -4.13
CA LYS A 121 -7.36 -10.48 -5.29
C LYS A 121 -8.16 -9.24 -5.64
N GLY A 122 -8.27 -8.98 -6.94
CA GLY A 122 -9.13 -7.91 -7.44
C GLY A 122 -8.64 -6.52 -7.08
N VAL A 123 -7.32 -6.31 -6.99
CA VAL A 123 -6.72 -5.00 -6.69
C VAL A 123 -7.05 -4.03 -7.83
N SER A 124 -7.55 -2.86 -7.47
CA SER A 124 -7.94 -1.82 -8.42
C SER A 124 -6.76 -0.98 -8.90
N ALA A 125 -6.88 -0.44 -10.12
CA ALA A 125 -5.90 0.49 -10.69
C ALA A 125 -6.41 1.94 -10.67
N TYR A 126 -5.49 2.88 -10.54
CA TYR A 126 -5.69 4.33 -10.52
C TYR A 126 -4.73 5.03 -11.49
N PRO A 127 -5.20 5.71 -12.55
CA PRO A 127 -6.58 5.67 -13.05
C PRO A 127 -6.89 4.34 -13.76
N GLN A 128 -8.18 4.04 -13.93
CA GLN A 128 -8.62 2.80 -14.59
C GLN A 128 -8.40 2.79 -16.10
N THR A 129 -8.31 3.94 -16.74
CA THR A 129 -8.02 4.05 -18.18
C THR A 129 -6.75 4.87 -18.35
N ILE A 130 -5.82 4.38 -19.15
CA ILE A 130 -4.55 5.06 -19.44
C ILE A 130 -4.35 5.23 -20.95
N GLU A 131 -3.97 6.43 -21.35
CA GLU A 131 -3.64 6.77 -22.74
C GLU A 131 -2.27 6.21 -23.14
N PRO A 132 -1.92 6.15 -24.43
CA PRO A 132 -0.57 5.79 -24.87
C PRO A 132 0.52 6.60 -24.17
N GLY A 133 1.46 5.92 -23.55
CA GLY A 133 2.55 6.49 -22.75
C GLY A 133 2.18 6.89 -21.32
N GLU A 134 0.90 6.81 -20.92
CA GLU A 134 0.50 7.05 -19.54
C GLU A 134 0.73 5.85 -18.65
N LYS A 135 0.74 6.13 -17.34
CA LYS A 135 0.90 5.17 -16.26
C LYS A 135 -0.41 4.97 -15.51
N GLY A 136 -0.61 3.75 -15.01
CA GLY A 136 -1.66 3.42 -14.06
C GLY A 136 -1.08 2.63 -12.90
N TRP A 137 -1.69 2.74 -11.74
CA TRP A 137 -1.13 2.27 -10.48
C TRP A 137 -2.11 1.31 -9.81
N TYR A 138 -1.76 0.04 -9.72
CA TYR A 138 -2.45 -0.90 -8.83
C TYR A 138 -2.02 -0.61 -7.41
N TYR A 139 -2.99 -0.48 -6.52
CA TYR A 139 -2.74 -0.12 -5.13
C TYR A 139 -3.68 -0.87 -4.19
N ASP A 140 -3.12 -1.39 -3.10
CA ASP A 140 -3.87 -2.03 -2.03
C ASP A 140 -3.16 -1.85 -0.68
N GLU A 141 -3.96 -1.83 0.39
CA GLU A 141 -3.52 -1.72 1.78
C GLU A 141 -4.17 -2.82 2.59
N PHE A 142 -3.40 -3.53 3.41
CA PHE A 142 -3.92 -4.62 4.21
C PHE A 142 -3.03 -4.95 5.40
N THR A 143 -3.58 -5.63 6.40
CA THR A 143 -2.84 -6.14 7.55
C THR A 143 -2.38 -7.57 7.32
N VAL A 144 -1.25 -7.93 7.90
CA VAL A 144 -0.73 -9.30 7.92
C VAL A 144 -0.36 -9.71 9.34
N ASP A 145 -0.54 -10.98 9.65
CA ASP A 145 -0.11 -11.56 10.92
C ASP A 145 1.36 -12.01 10.82
N THR A 146 2.25 -11.05 10.87
CA THR A 146 3.70 -11.25 10.84
C THR A 146 4.40 -10.21 11.70
N ALA A 147 5.60 -10.51 12.16
CA ALA A 147 6.48 -9.54 12.81
C ALA A 147 7.49 -8.93 11.80
N GLN A 148 7.45 -9.34 10.55
CA GLN A 148 8.35 -8.86 9.51
C GLN A 148 7.90 -7.50 9.00
N THR A 149 8.82 -6.55 9.01
CA THR A 149 8.66 -5.20 8.44
C THR A 149 9.74 -4.95 7.39
N GLY A 150 9.56 -3.90 6.58
CA GLY A 150 10.46 -3.50 5.51
C GLY A 150 9.97 -3.92 4.13
N GLU A 151 10.90 -3.95 3.19
CA GLU A 151 10.60 -4.27 1.79
C GLU A 151 10.18 -5.73 1.61
N LEU A 152 9.15 -5.93 0.80
CA LEU A 152 8.60 -7.22 0.43
C LEU A 152 8.62 -7.38 -1.10
N ALA A 153 8.75 -8.62 -1.56
CA ALA A 153 8.66 -8.94 -2.98
C ALA A 153 7.20 -8.99 -3.44
N VAL A 154 6.96 -8.57 -4.69
CA VAL A 154 5.66 -8.68 -5.34
C VAL A 154 5.78 -9.58 -6.55
N GLN A 155 4.86 -10.53 -6.67
CA GLN A 155 4.75 -11.44 -7.80
C GLN A 155 3.35 -11.33 -8.41
N TYR A 156 3.23 -11.61 -9.70
CA TYR A 156 1.96 -11.64 -10.42
C TYR A 156 2.02 -12.67 -11.55
N ASP A 157 0.86 -13.20 -11.93
CA ASP A 157 0.72 -14.00 -13.13
C ASP A 157 0.57 -13.05 -14.34
N GLY A 158 1.58 -13.02 -15.20
CA GLY A 158 1.61 -12.13 -16.37
C GLY A 158 0.49 -12.43 -17.37
N ASP A 159 0.01 -13.67 -17.51
CA ASP A 159 -1.09 -14.01 -18.40
C ASP A 159 -2.43 -13.56 -17.80
N ALA A 160 -2.62 -13.72 -16.49
CA ALA A 160 -3.81 -13.23 -15.79
C ALA A 160 -3.87 -11.70 -15.81
N LEU A 161 -2.74 -11.02 -15.58
CA LEU A 161 -2.65 -9.55 -15.67
C LEU A 161 -2.97 -9.08 -17.09
N ALA A 162 -2.40 -9.71 -18.11
CA ALA A 162 -2.68 -9.37 -19.51
C ALA A 162 -4.16 -9.60 -19.87
N ALA A 163 -4.81 -10.61 -19.30
CA ALA A 163 -6.23 -10.85 -19.49
C ALA A 163 -7.13 -9.81 -18.78
N SER A 164 -6.63 -9.17 -17.72
CA SER A 164 -7.35 -8.10 -17.01
C SER A 164 -7.25 -6.74 -17.71
N ILE A 165 -6.23 -6.54 -18.56
CA ILE A 165 -5.97 -5.30 -19.29
C ILE A 165 -6.49 -5.45 -20.72
N ARG A 166 -7.29 -4.51 -21.19
CA ARG A 166 -7.91 -4.54 -22.52
C ARG A 166 -7.85 -3.19 -23.20
N ALA A 167 -7.95 -3.16 -24.52
CA ALA A 167 -8.15 -1.90 -25.25
C ALA A 167 -9.40 -1.21 -24.74
N ALA A 168 -9.30 0.08 -24.45
CA ALA A 168 -10.46 0.89 -24.08
C ALA A 168 -11.27 1.23 -25.34
N GLU A 169 -12.61 1.26 -25.21
CA GLU A 169 -13.48 1.64 -26.33
C GLU A 169 -13.33 3.11 -26.71
N GLN A 170 -12.88 3.93 -25.75
CA GLN A 170 -12.65 5.36 -25.91
C GLN A 170 -11.60 5.85 -24.91
N SER A 171 -11.04 7.02 -25.15
CA SER A 171 -10.17 7.71 -24.21
C SER A 171 -10.84 7.89 -22.84
N GLY A 172 -10.05 7.77 -21.79
CA GLY A 172 -10.53 7.96 -20.42
C GLY A 172 -10.98 9.40 -20.18
N VAL A 173 -12.19 9.56 -19.62
CA VAL A 173 -12.64 10.87 -19.16
C VAL A 173 -11.77 11.33 -18.02
N ARG A 174 -11.26 12.56 -18.08
CA ARG A 174 -10.51 13.21 -17.00
C ARG A 174 -11.18 14.54 -16.64
N TYR A 175 -11.23 14.80 -15.35
CA TYR A 175 -11.65 16.09 -14.82
C TYR A 175 -10.42 16.92 -14.47
N ALA A 176 -10.50 18.23 -14.64
CA ALA A 176 -9.42 19.12 -14.30
C ALA A 176 -9.21 19.16 -12.78
N VAL A 177 -7.95 18.97 -12.34
CA VAL A 177 -7.54 19.09 -10.93
C VAL A 177 -6.70 20.35 -10.78
N SER A 178 -6.95 21.13 -9.73
CA SER A 178 -6.24 22.38 -9.45
C SER A 178 -6.11 22.61 -7.93
N ASP A 179 -5.29 23.61 -7.56
CA ASP A 179 -5.10 24.08 -6.19
C ASP A 179 -4.73 22.94 -5.21
N VAL A 180 -3.93 21.99 -5.69
CA VAL A 180 -3.48 20.85 -4.89
C VAL A 180 -2.57 21.34 -3.78
N ASN A 181 -2.92 21.01 -2.53
CA ASN A 181 -2.14 21.32 -1.35
C ASN A 181 -1.93 20.06 -0.52
N LEU A 182 -0.67 19.77 -0.20
CA LEU A 182 -0.22 18.65 0.59
C LEU A 182 0.31 19.13 1.94
N LYS A 183 -0.04 18.45 3.02
CA LYS A 183 0.47 18.70 4.36
C LYS A 183 0.51 17.42 5.18
N ASP A 184 1.29 17.44 6.27
CA ASP A 184 1.25 16.35 7.24
C ASP A 184 -0.11 16.26 7.91
N SER A 185 -0.63 15.04 8.08
CA SER A 185 -1.82 14.77 8.87
C SER A 185 -1.48 14.71 10.35
N VAL A 186 -2.38 15.21 11.18
CA VAL A 186 -2.24 15.10 12.65
C VAL A 186 -2.42 13.68 13.18
N TYR A 187 -2.95 12.79 12.35
CA TYR A 187 -3.17 11.37 12.68
C TYR A 187 -2.06 10.46 12.13
N GLY A 188 -1.06 11.00 11.46
CA GLY A 188 -0.02 10.30 10.72
C GLY A 188 -0.27 10.35 9.21
N GLY A 189 0.78 10.09 8.41
CA GLY A 189 0.72 10.21 6.97
C GLY A 189 0.49 11.64 6.50
N VAL A 190 -0.24 11.80 5.40
CA VAL A 190 -0.47 13.10 4.75
C VAL A 190 -1.94 13.35 4.46
N GLU A 191 -2.29 14.63 4.40
CA GLU A 191 -3.58 15.13 3.90
C GLU A 191 -3.34 15.88 2.59
N LEU A 192 -4.17 15.58 1.60
CA LEU A 192 -4.16 16.23 0.29
C LEU A 192 -5.53 16.84 0.03
N THR A 193 -5.53 18.11 -0.32
CA THR A 193 -6.77 18.85 -0.67
C THR A 193 -6.59 19.49 -2.02
N GLY A 194 -7.70 19.81 -2.69
CA GLY A 194 -7.67 20.49 -3.99
C GLY A 194 -9.07 20.77 -4.51
N ARG A 195 -9.11 21.13 -5.79
CA ARG A 195 -10.35 21.36 -6.54
C ARG A 195 -10.40 20.47 -7.75
N ILE A 196 -11.60 20.05 -8.11
CA ILE A 196 -11.87 19.37 -9.36
C ILE A 196 -12.98 20.07 -10.12
N ARG A 197 -12.87 20.12 -11.44
CA ARG A 197 -13.86 20.68 -12.33
C ARG A 197 -14.20 19.70 -13.45
N ASN A 198 -15.50 19.46 -13.63
CA ASN A 198 -16.01 18.67 -14.73
C ASN A 198 -16.16 19.55 -15.98
N ASP A 199 -15.17 19.53 -16.85
CA ASP A 199 -15.19 20.29 -18.11
C ASP A 199 -15.92 19.54 -19.25
N THR A 200 -16.52 18.39 -18.94
CA THR A 200 -17.29 17.62 -19.94
C THR A 200 -18.75 18.07 -20.01
N ALA A 201 -19.45 17.57 -21.01
CA ALA A 201 -20.88 17.82 -21.18
C ALA A 201 -21.77 16.87 -20.33
N GLU A 202 -21.14 15.87 -19.69
CA GLU A 202 -21.85 14.82 -18.99
C GLU A 202 -21.64 14.93 -17.46
N ARG A 203 -22.63 14.49 -16.72
CA ARG A 203 -22.57 14.38 -15.26
C ARG A 203 -21.72 13.17 -14.86
N GLY A 204 -20.81 13.34 -13.89
CA GLY A 204 -20.13 12.25 -13.21
C GLY A 204 -20.94 11.76 -12.01
N SER A 205 -21.51 10.56 -12.08
CA SER A 205 -22.34 10.00 -10.99
C SER A 205 -21.50 9.61 -9.78
N LEU A 206 -20.40 8.91 -10.00
CA LEU A 206 -19.38 8.59 -9.01
C LEU A 206 -18.04 9.11 -9.54
N VAL A 207 -17.35 9.92 -8.77
CA VAL A 207 -16.07 10.51 -9.18
C VAL A 207 -14.98 10.06 -8.22
N CYS A 208 -14.00 9.36 -8.76
CA CYS A 208 -12.77 9.03 -8.06
C CYS A 208 -11.77 10.18 -8.23
N VAL A 209 -11.15 10.57 -7.14
CA VAL A 209 -9.94 11.41 -7.13
C VAL A 209 -8.83 10.58 -6.53
N ALA A 210 -7.73 10.44 -7.24
CA ALA A 210 -6.56 9.71 -6.78
C ALA A 210 -5.30 10.55 -6.99
N ALA A 211 -4.30 10.34 -6.17
CA ALA A 211 -2.99 10.94 -6.30
C ALA A 211 -1.90 9.93 -6.00
N VAL A 212 -0.88 9.89 -6.84
CA VAL A 212 0.35 9.17 -6.61
C VAL A 212 1.36 10.14 -6.02
N LEU A 213 1.99 9.75 -4.93
CA LEU A 213 2.98 10.52 -4.21
C LEU A 213 4.36 10.01 -4.59
N LEU A 214 5.22 10.87 -5.10
CA LEU A 214 6.55 10.51 -5.60
C LEU A 214 7.64 11.26 -4.82
N ASP A 215 8.77 10.61 -4.59
CA ASP A 215 9.96 11.25 -4.05
C ASP A 215 10.77 12.01 -5.13
N GLU A 216 11.91 12.59 -4.76
CA GLU A 216 12.81 13.33 -5.67
C GLU A 216 13.38 12.46 -6.80
N SER A 217 13.39 11.14 -6.65
CA SER A 217 13.86 10.18 -7.67
C SER A 217 12.72 9.61 -8.51
N GLU A 218 11.51 10.16 -8.40
CA GLU A 218 10.27 9.65 -9.02
C GLU A 218 9.86 8.26 -8.53
N LYS A 219 10.41 7.81 -7.38
CA LYS A 219 9.98 6.57 -6.74
C LYS A 219 8.62 6.79 -6.07
N PRO A 220 7.64 5.90 -6.30
CA PRO A 220 6.35 6.03 -5.64
C PRO A 220 6.46 5.71 -4.15
N LEU A 221 5.88 6.60 -3.35
CA LEU A 221 5.77 6.49 -1.90
C LEU A 221 4.40 5.95 -1.48
N GLY A 222 3.39 6.10 -2.33
CA GLY A 222 2.05 5.59 -2.10
C GLY A 222 1.00 6.24 -2.98
N VAL A 223 -0.24 5.77 -2.84
CA VAL A 223 -1.42 6.33 -3.49
C VAL A 223 -2.41 6.76 -2.42
N VAL A 224 -2.97 7.95 -2.58
CA VAL A 224 -4.13 8.39 -1.80
C VAL A 224 -5.31 8.56 -2.75
N TYR A 225 -6.50 8.18 -2.31
CA TYR A 225 -7.69 8.32 -3.13
C TYR A 225 -8.94 8.58 -2.30
N THR A 226 -9.96 9.12 -2.96
CA THR A 226 -11.30 9.28 -2.41
C THR A 226 -12.33 9.16 -3.52
N VAL A 227 -13.55 8.86 -3.14
CA VAL A 227 -14.71 8.93 -4.04
C VAL A 227 -15.62 10.04 -3.51
N LEU A 228 -16.05 10.93 -4.39
CA LEU A 228 -16.94 12.02 -3.99
C LEU A 228 -18.30 11.48 -3.53
N ASP A 229 -18.79 12.02 -2.41
CA ASP A 229 -20.11 11.69 -1.86
C ASP A 229 -21.30 12.17 -2.73
N SER A 230 -21.02 13.08 -3.66
CA SER A 230 -22.03 13.68 -4.52
C SER A 230 -21.57 13.72 -5.96
N PRO A 231 -22.50 13.55 -6.90
CA PRO A 231 -22.22 13.67 -8.31
C PRO A 231 -21.64 15.04 -8.68
N LEU A 232 -20.81 15.07 -9.70
CA LEU A 232 -20.23 16.30 -10.25
C LEU A 232 -20.92 16.63 -11.59
N GLU A 233 -21.79 17.63 -11.56
CA GLU A 233 -22.54 18.07 -12.75
C GLU A 233 -21.62 18.62 -13.85
N ALA A 234 -22.07 18.62 -15.09
CA ALA A 234 -21.38 19.20 -16.21
C ALA A 234 -21.04 20.69 -15.95
N GLY A 235 -19.79 21.08 -16.14
CA GLY A 235 -19.30 22.44 -15.87
C GLY A 235 -19.17 22.81 -14.40
N ALA A 236 -19.52 21.92 -13.47
CA ALA A 236 -19.42 22.20 -12.06
C ALA A 236 -17.99 22.04 -11.50
N GLU A 237 -17.69 22.76 -10.44
CA GLU A 237 -16.47 22.64 -9.66
C GLU A 237 -16.78 22.32 -8.19
N THR A 238 -15.95 21.49 -7.56
CA THR A 238 -16.03 21.19 -6.14
C THR A 238 -14.64 21.03 -5.54
N THR A 239 -14.56 21.00 -4.22
CA THR A 239 -13.33 20.69 -3.49
C THR A 239 -13.31 19.21 -3.12
N PHE A 240 -12.11 18.67 -2.98
CA PHE A 240 -11.88 17.34 -2.41
C PHE A 240 -10.88 17.40 -1.26
N GLY A 241 -10.96 16.42 -0.38
CA GLY A 241 -9.97 16.14 0.63
C GLY A 241 -9.79 14.63 0.74
N MET A 242 -8.56 14.20 0.85
CA MET A 242 -8.19 12.80 1.06
C MET A 242 -6.97 12.71 1.96
N SER A 243 -6.82 11.61 2.69
CA SER A 243 -5.69 11.35 3.56
C SER A 243 -5.23 9.91 3.39
N SER A 244 -3.95 9.67 3.62
CA SER A 244 -3.42 8.34 3.81
C SER A 244 -2.74 8.28 5.16
N GLU A 245 -3.25 7.39 6.01
CA GLU A 245 -2.60 7.02 7.27
C GLU A 245 -1.69 5.80 7.07
N MET A 246 -1.70 5.22 5.86
CA MET A 246 -1.02 3.96 5.52
C MET A 246 0.31 4.16 4.80
N LEU A 247 0.74 5.39 4.61
CA LEU A 247 2.12 5.66 4.21
C LEU A 247 3.08 5.15 5.29
N PRO A 248 4.29 4.71 4.92
CA PRO A 248 5.31 4.40 5.91
C PRO A 248 5.41 5.52 6.95
N PRO A 249 5.46 5.20 8.27
CA PRO A 249 5.33 6.21 9.34
C PRO A 249 6.36 7.33 9.30
N GLU A 250 7.51 7.08 8.70
CA GLU A 250 8.58 8.05 8.50
C GLU A 250 8.30 9.04 7.36
N VAL A 251 7.45 8.69 6.37
CA VAL A 251 7.16 9.54 5.22
C VAL A 251 6.36 10.76 5.66
N LYS A 252 6.88 11.93 5.33
CA LYS A 252 6.28 13.24 5.59
C LYS A 252 5.99 13.97 4.29
N SER A 253 5.16 14.99 4.36
CA SER A 253 4.87 15.83 3.19
C SER A 253 6.14 16.45 2.57
N ALA A 254 7.18 16.65 3.36
CA ALA A 254 8.47 17.16 2.89
C ALA A 254 9.27 16.15 2.06
N ASP A 255 8.99 14.86 2.19
CA ASP A 255 9.66 13.79 1.43
C ASP A 255 9.01 13.58 0.05
N ILE A 256 7.83 14.20 -0.17
CA ILE A 256 7.06 14.09 -1.40
C ILE A 256 7.43 15.26 -2.31
N ALA A 257 8.19 14.96 -3.36
CA ALA A 257 8.63 15.96 -4.33
C ALA A 257 7.59 16.24 -5.42
N GLN A 258 6.77 15.24 -5.76
CA GLN A 258 5.75 15.36 -6.80
C GLN A 258 4.45 14.65 -6.39
N VAL A 259 3.32 15.24 -6.79
CA VAL A 259 1.99 14.67 -6.63
C VAL A 259 1.33 14.59 -8.00
N GLU A 260 1.13 13.38 -8.51
CA GLU A 260 0.39 13.14 -9.75
C GLU A 260 -1.07 12.90 -9.42
N THR A 261 -1.95 13.78 -9.87
CA THR A 261 -3.38 13.71 -9.53
C THR A 261 -4.24 13.31 -10.72
N PHE A 262 -5.24 12.49 -10.44
CA PHE A 262 -6.23 12.02 -11.40
C PHE A 262 -7.63 12.23 -10.83
N ALA A 263 -8.55 12.75 -11.64
CA ALA A 263 -9.97 12.78 -11.28
C ALA A 263 -10.77 12.27 -12.49
N TYR A 264 -11.65 11.29 -12.26
CA TYR A 264 -12.36 10.61 -13.33
C TYR A 264 -13.67 9.97 -12.82
N PRO A 265 -14.67 9.78 -13.71
CA PRO A 265 -15.86 9.03 -13.34
C PRO A 265 -15.52 7.54 -13.21
N LEU A 266 -16.01 6.89 -12.17
CA LEU A 266 -16.00 5.44 -12.07
C LEU A 266 -17.07 4.87 -13.01
N ALA A 267 -16.76 3.76 -13.67
CA ALA A 267 -17.75 3.03 -14.44
C ALA A 267 -18.84 2.46 -13.49
N GLU A 268 -20.11 2.60 -13.88
CA GLU A 268 -21.26 2.01 -13.16
C GLU A 268 -21.35 0.50 -13.37
#